data_e65c673f9b7dbe42d2f386233b1fae95
#
_entry.id   e65c673f9b7dbe42d2f386233b1fae95
#
_cell.length_a   1.000
_cell.length_b   1.000
_cell.length_c   1.000
_cell.angle_alpha   90.00
_cell.angle_beta   90.00
_cell.angle_gamma   90.00
#
_symmetry.space_group_name_H-M   'P 1'
#
loop_
_entity.id
_entity.type
_entity.pdbx_description
1 polymer ?
#
loop_
_entity_poly.entity_id
_entity_poly.type
_entity_poly.pdbx_seq_one_letter_code
_entity_poly.pdbx_strand_id
1 'polypeptide(L)'
;MRSIAVLAFDQISPFHLSVPSLVFGRVGAGGNAPYRVDVCAEEPGILCTPAGFDIIVQHGLDTLERAETVIVPSWQRHRPLTEPTRAALRRAHANGSRIVGLCLGSWAVAASGLADGREITTHWSAAAELARAYPAVRVRADTLWSDHGDLITSAGVAAALDCCLHLVRSDLGSRHATELARALVLAPHRSGSQAQYIPIAVPEAIDDDPIEHAMVWARTHLDEGIDLDSWARTALMSRRTFTRRFRDRTGSSPQQWLLQQRLNHARLLLESTDETMERIAAESGLGTAVNLRHHFHRQLGTSPATHRSLFRRAAVNSRS
;
A
#
# COMPACT_ATOMS: atom_id res chain seq x y z
N MET A 1 -8.01 7.32 -26.48
CA MET A 1 -7.60 8.01 -25.24
C MET A 1 -8.52 7.53 -24.14
N ARG A 2 -7.99 6.82 -23.14
CA ARG A 2 -8.78 6.24 -22.02
C ARG A 2 -9.25 7.35 -21.08
N SER A 3 -10.49 7.28 -20.64
CA SER A 3 -11.06 8.25 -19.72
C SER A 3 -10.97 7.78 -18.27
N ILE A 4 -10.49 8.66 -17.40
CA ILE A 4 -10.39 8.44 -15.96
C ILE A 4 -11.17 9.54 -15.24
N ALA A 5 -12.13 9.15 -14.41
CA ALA A 5 -12.81 10.05 -13.50
C ALA A 5 -12.28 9.88 -12.07
N VAL A 6 -11.94 10.97 -11.42
CA VAL A 6 -11.45 10.99 -10.04
C VAL A 6 -12.47 11.69 -9.16
N LEU A 7 -13.03 10.96 -8.20
CA LEU A 7 -14.04 11.50 -7.29
C LEU A 7 -13.40 12.35 -6.20
N ALA A 8 -13.73 13.64 -6.17
CA ALA A 8 -13.40 14.58 -5.11
C ALA A 8 -14.60 14.81 -4.18
N PHE A 9 -14.34 15.27 -2.97
CA PHE A 9 -15.34 15.59 -1.97
C PHE A 9 -14.76 16.63 -0.98
N ASP A 10 -15.63 17.34 -0.28
CA ASP A 10 -15.22 18.34 0.71
C ASP A 10 -14.33 17.73 1.81
N GLN A 11 -13.26 18.42 2.19
CA GLN A 11 -12.20 17.96 3.10
C GLN A 11 -11.36 16.78 2.55
N ILE A 12 -11.31 16.60 1.24
CA ILE A 12 -10.38 15.63 0.65
C ILE A 12 -8.94 16.11 0.83
N SER A 13 -8.03 15.20 1.18
CA SER A 13 -6.60 15.50 1.17
C SER A 13 -6.11 15.77 -0.26
N PRO A 14 -5.51 16.93 -0.53
CA PRO A 14 -4.96 17.23 -1.87
C PRO A 14 -3.91 16.23 -2.33
N PHE A 15 -3.13 15.66 -1.41
CA PHE A 15 -2.18 14.61 -1.73
C PHE A 15 -2.87 13.40 -2.38
N HIS A 16 -3.96 12.89 -1.75
CA HIS A 16 -4.67 11.73 -2.30
C HIS A 16 -5.33 12.03 -3.63
N LEU A 17 -5.90 13.22 -3.78
CA LEU A 17 -6.52 13.67 -5.03
C LEU A 17 -5.49 13.82 -6.16
N SER A 18 -4.29 14.30 -5.85
CA SER A 18 -3.24 14.55 -6.85
C SER A 18 -2.59 13.28 -7.40
N VAL A 19 -2.60 12.17 -6.67
CA VAL A 19 -1.93 10.92 -7.07
C VAL A 19 -2.41 10.42 -8.44
N PRO A 20 -3.71 10.22 -8.69
CA PRO A 20 -4.19 9.82 -10.01
C PRO A 20 -3.83 10.84 -11.10
N SER A 21 -4.03 12.13 -10.83
CA SER A 21 -3.74 13.20 -11.78
C SER A 21 -2.25 13.25 -12.14
N LEU A 22 -1.37 13.07 -11.15
CA LEU A 22 0.07 13.03 -11.36
C LEU A 22 0.51 11.84 -12.21
N VAL A 23 -0.03 10.65 -11.91
CA VAL A 23 0.36 9.41 -12.60
C VAL A 23 -0.18 9.39 -14.03
N PHE A 24 -1.48 9.55 -14.20
CA PHE A 24 -2.12 9.40 -15.51
C PHE A 24 -1.99 10.66 -16.39
N GLY A 25 -1.92 11.85 -15.79
CA GLY A 25 -1.72 13.10 -16.52
C GLY A 25 -0.31 13.26 -17.10
N ARG A 26 0.71 12.54 -16.57
CA ARG A 26 2.09 12.56 -17.07
C ARG A 26 2.37 11.58 -18.21
N VAL A 27 1.56 10.55 -18.36
CA VAL A 27 1.78 9.55 -19.41
C VAL A 27 1.53 10.22 -20.76
N GLY A 28 2.57 10.28 -21.61
CA GLY A 28 2.44 10.85 -22.96
C GLY A 28 2.52 12.39 -23.03
N ALA A 29 3.17 13.05 -22.07
CA ALA A 29 3.37 14.52 -22.06
C ALA A 29 4.06 15.10 -23.33
N GLY A 30 4.39 14.27 -24.31
CA GLY A 30 5.01 14.64 -25.61
C GLY A 30 4.04 14.69 -26.79
N GLY A 31 2.70 14.75 -26.58
CA GLY A 31 1.74 15.04 -27.66
C GLY A 31 0.67 13.99 -27.95
N ASN A 32 0.76 12.78 -27.41
CA ASN A 32 -0.27 11.75 -27.55
C ASN A 32 -0.61 11.17 -26.18
N ALA A 33 -1.34 11.93 -25.36
CA ALA A 33 -1.73 11.51 -24.01
C ALA A 33 -2.70 10.32 -24.08
N PRO A 34 -2.32 9.13 -23.58
CA PRO A 34 -3.18 7.95 -23.61
C PRO A 34 -4.37 8.04 -22.65
N TYR A 35 -4.29 8.93 -21.66
CA TYR A 35 -5.33 9.14 -20.67
C TYR A 35 -5.86 10.59 -20.68
N ARG A 36 -7.15 10.74 -20.41
CA ARG A 36 -7.80 11.98 -20.00
C ARG A 36 -8.27 11.80 -18.57
N VAL A 37 -7.88 12.70 -17.68
CA VAL A 37 -8.25 12.68 -16.26
C VAL A 37 -9.17 13.84 -15.96
N ASP A 38 -10.39 13.54 -15.57
CA ASP A 38 -11.40 14.51 -15.16
C ASP A 38 -11.67 14.34 -13.65
N VAL A 39 -11.52 15.43 -12.88
CA VAL A 39 -11.89 15.45 -11.46
C VAL A 39 -13.35 15.87 -11.35
N CYS A 40 -14.16 15.10 -10.63
CA CYS A 40 -15.58 15.36 -10.43
C CYS A 40 -15.99 15.30 -8.97
N ALA A 41 -17.10 15.91 -8.64
CA ALA A 41 -17.69 15.90 -7.30
C ALA A 41 -19.22 15.73 -7.37
N GLU A 42 -19.85 15.36 -6.26
CA GLU A 42 -21.32 15.31 -6.18
C GLU A 42 -21.92 16.67 -6.46
N GLU A 43 -21.35 17.71 -5.84
CA GLU A 43 -21.66 19.10 -6.08
C GLU A 43 -20.42 19.79 -6.67
N PRO A 44 -20.42 20.13 -7.96
CA PRO A 44 -19.35 20.93 -8.56
C PRO A 44 -19.25 22.31 -7.89
N GLY A 45 -18.04 22.80 -7.74
CA GLY A 45 -17.80 24.10 -7.10
C GLY A 45 -16.49 24.12 -6.31
N ILE A 46 -16.44 24.96 -5.30
CA ILE A 46 -15.31 25.08 -4.38
C ILE A 46 -15.44 23.98 -3.31
N LEU A 47 -14.39 23.17 -3.18
CA LEU A 47 -14.24 22.19 -2.13
C LEU A 47 -13.11 22.64 -1.20
N CYS A 48 -13.40 22.73 0.09
CA CYS A 48 -12.39 23.03 1.10
C CYS A 48 -11.45 21.83 1.30
N THR A 49 -10.19 22.10 1.62
CA THR A 49 -9.21 21.05 1.93
C THR A 49 -8.58 21.28 3.30
N PRO A 50 -8.06 20.23 3.96
CA PRO A 50 -7.36 20.38 5.24
C PRO A 50 -5.93 20.95 5.09
N ALA A 51 -5.50 21.31 3.87
CA ALA A 51 -4.13 21.75 3.57
C ALA A 51 -3.93 23.26 3.52
N GLY A 52 -4.96 24.06 3.89
CA GLY A 52 -4.87 25.52 3.92
C GLY A 52 -5.12 26.20 2.56
N PHE A 53 -5.62 25.48 1.58
CA PHE A 53 -6.09 26.00 0.30
C PHE A 53 -7.31 25.20 -0.19
N ASP A 54 -8.14 25.83 -1.03
CA ASP A 54 -9.32 25.20 -1.63
C ASP A 54 -9.05 24.75 -3.06
N ILE A 55 -9.91 23.87 -3.57
CA ILE A 55 -9.88 23.41 -4.96
C ILE A 55 -11.21 23.70 -5.63
N ILE A 56 -11.18 23.94 -6.95
CA ILE A 56 -12.38 24.11 -7.75
C ILE A 56 -12.59 22.88 -8.62
N VAL A 57 -13.73 22.25 -8.52
CA VAL A 57 -14.13 21.07 -9.30
C VAL A 57 -15.27 21.48 -10.23
N GLN A 58 -15.10 21.23 -11.54
CA GLN A 58 -16.05 21.68 -12.56
C GLN A 58 -17.06 20.62 -13.00
N HIS A 59 -16.77 19.34 -12.74
CA HIS A 59 -17.56 18.23 -13.27
C HIS A 59 -18.39 17.56 -12.17
N GLY A 60 -19.61 17.13 -12.53
CA GLY A 60 -20.52 16.39 -11.68
C GLY A 60 -20.34 14.86 -11.77
N LEU A 61 -21.19 14.13 -11.04
CA LEU A 61 -21.16 12.65 -10.95
C LEU A 61 -21.41 11.94 -12.29
N ASP A 62 -22.04 12.58 -13.25
CA ASP A 62 -22.23 12.05 -14.60
C ASP A 62 -20.90 11.74 -15.30
N THR A 63 -19.80 12.36 -14.87
CA THR A 63 -18.45 12.06 -15.34
C THR A 63 -18.01 10.64 -14.94
N LEU A 64 -18.43 10.14 -13.75
CA LEU A 64 -18.14 8.76 -13.33
C LEU A 64 -18.75 7.74 -14.29
N GLU A 65 -19.99 7.98 -14.72
CA GLU A 65 -20.76 7.04 -15.56
C GLU A 65 -20.22 6.90 -16.98
N ARG A 66 -19.45 7.90 -17.45
CA ARG A 66 -18.86 7.94 -18.79
C ARG A 66 -17.39 7.53 -18.84
N ALA A 67 -16.76 7.35 -17.68
CA ALA A 67 -15.34 7.04 -17.62
C ALA A 67 -15.07 5.52 -17.74
N GLU A 68 -13.98 5.15 -18.41
CA GLU A 68 -13.51 3.76 -18.45
C GLU A 68 -12.93 3.30 -17.09
N THR A 69 -12.41 4.23 -16.32
CA THR A 69 -11.90 3.97 -14.97
C THR A 69 -12.38 5.07 -14.02
N VAL A 70 -12.96 4.66 -12.92
CA VAL A 70 -13.38 5.53 -11.81
C VAL A 70 -12.46 5.33 -10.64
N ILE A 71 -11.86 6.40 -10.13
CA ILE A 71 -10.96 6.37 -8.99
C ILE A 71 -11.58 7.13 -7.82
N VAL A 72 -11.73 6.44 -6.69
CA VAL A 72 -12.01 7.05 -5.38
C VAL A 72 -10.68 7.12 -4.63
N PRO A 73 -9.98 8.27 -4.63
CA PRO A 73 -8.58 8.34 -4.18
C PRO A 73 -8.43 8.30 -2.67
N SER A 74 -9.49 8.59 -1.93
CA SER A 74 -9.62 8.49 -0.49
C SER A 74 -11.09 8.59 -0.08
N TRP A 75 -11.39 8.41 1.21
CA TRP A 75 -12.67 8.68 1.82
C TRP A 75 -12.50 9.00 3.31
N GLN A 76 -13.53 9.55 3.94
CA GLN A 76 -13.54 9.73 5.39
C GLN A 76 -14.26 8.53 6.05
N ARG A 77 -13.68 7.94 7.10
CA ARG A 77 -14.20 6.72 7.75
C ARG A 77 -15.65 6.82 8.20
N HIS A 78 -16.05 7.99 8.70
CA HIS A 78 -17.40 8.21 9.24
C HIS A 78 -18.31 9.01 8.30
N ARG A 79 -17.83 9.33 7.08
CA ARG A 79 -18.64 9.99 6.08
C ARG A 79 -19.55 8.97 5.41
N PRO A 80 -20.88 9.09 5.54
CA PRO A 80 -21.80 8.25 4.81
C PRO A 80 -21.59 8.41 3.31
N LEU A 81 -21.72 7.31 2.57
CA LEU A 81 -21.82 7.40 1.11
C LEU A 81 -23.25 7.83 0.78
N THR A 82 -23.39 8.99 0.15
CA THR A 82 -24.69 9.52 -0.29
C THR A 82 -25.33 8.63 -1.35
N GLU A 83 -26.64 8.63 -1.45
CA GLU A 83 -27.31 7.83 -2.47
C GLU A 83 -26.97 8.25 -3.91
N PRO A 84 -26.84 9.56 -4.24
CA PRO A 84 -26.38 9.98 -5.58
C PRO A 84 -25.01 9.42 -5.93
N THR A 85 -24.02 9.52 -5.03
CA THR A 85 -22.66 8.98 -5.25
C THR A 85 -22.66 7.46 -5.33
N ARG A 86 -23.43 6.77 -4.47
CA ARG A 86 -23.59 5.31 -4.51
C ARG A 86 -24.15 4.85 -5.85
N ALA A 87 -25.23 5.48 -6.28
CA ALA A 87 -25.88 5.16 -7.53
C ALA A 87 -24.97 5.41 -8.73
N ALA A 88 -24.20 6.51 -8.73
CA ALA A 88 -23.24 6.83 -9.79
C ALA A 88 -22.10 5.77 -9.87
N LEU A 89 -21.53 5.34 -8.74
CA LEU A 89 -20.52 4.27 -8.71
C LEU A 89 -21.07 2.94 -9.25
N ARG A 90 -22.29 2.58 -8.86
CA ARG A 90 -22.94 1.35 -9.34
C ARG A 90 -23.25 1.41 -10.83
N ARG A 91 -23.75 2.56 -11.33
CA ARG A 91 -24.02 2.74 -12.77
C ARG A 91 -22.73 2.70 -13.59
N ALA A 92 -21.68 3.39 -13.13
CA ALA A 92 -20.36 3.32 -13.77
C ALA A 92 -19.87 1.87 -13.88
N HIS A 93 -19.90 1.11 -12.80
CA HIS A 93 -19.52 -0.32 -12.80
C HIS A 93 -20.40 -1.15 -13.73
N ALA A 94 -21.73 -0.96 -13.70
CA ALA A 94 -22.66 -1.66 -14.58
C ALA A 94 -22.44 -1.33 -16.07
N ASN A 95 -21.96 -0.14 -16.37
CA ASN A 95 -21.55 0.30 -17.72
C ASN A 95 -20.17 -0.26 -18.14
N GLY A 96 -19.50 -1.06 -17.29
CA GLY A 96 -18.21 -1.66 -17.57
C GLY A 96 -17.00 -0.86 -17.11
N SER A 97 -17.20 0.22 -16.36
CA SER A 97 -16.09 0.98 -15.78
C SER A 97 -15.35 0.14 -14.72
N ARG A 98 -14.02 0.21 -14.75
CA ARG A 98 -13.17 -0.30 -13.68
C ARG A 98 -13.23 0.64 -12.49
N ILE A 99 -13.59 0.14 -11.31
CA ILE A 99 -13.66 0.92 -10.06
C ILE A 99 -12.39 0.73 -9.26
N VAL A 100 -11.77 1.84 -8.85
CA VAL A 100 -10.50 1.84 -8.11
C VAL A 100 -10.67 2.60 -6.80
N GLY A 101 -10.53 1.92 -5.66
CA GLY A 101 -10.54 2.52 -4.33
C GLY A 101 -9.12 2.61 -3.77
N LEU A 102 -8.53 3.81 -3.73
CA LEU A 102 -7.21 4.00 -3.14
C LEU A 102 -7.32 4.39 -1.67
N CYS A 103 -6.44 3.86 -0.83
CA CYS A 103 -6.43 4.18 0.60
C CYS A 103 -7.81 3.93 1.25
N LEU A 104 -8.36 4.94 1.91
CA LEU A 104 -9.71 4.91 2.45
C LEU A 104 -10.82 4.98 1.37
N GLY A 105 -10.50 5.15 0.10
CA GLY A 105 -11.46 5.04 -1.00
C GLY A 105 -12.14 3.67 -1.06
N SER A 106 -11.50 2.63 -0.53
CA SER A 106 -12.10 1.31 -0.30
C SER A 106 -13.37 1.34 0.59
N TRP A 107 -13.52 2.34 1.46
CA TRP A 107 -14.75 2.54 2.26
C TRP A 107 -15.95 2.91 1.39
N ALA A 108 -15.77 3.86 0.47
CA ALA A 108 -16.83 4.22 -0.47
C ALA A 108 -17.17 3.04 -1.40
N VAL A 109 -16.16 2.26 -1.82
CA VAL A 109 -16.36 1.04 -2.61
C VAL A 109 -17.14 -0.01 -1.82
N ALA A 110 -16.80 -0.28 -0.56
CA ALA A 110 -17.54 -1.19 0.30
C ALA A 110 -18.97 -0.69 0.55
N ALA A 111 -19.13 0.61 0.89
CA ALA A 111 -20.42 1.22 1.12
C ALA A 111 -21.33 1.20 -0.12
N SER A 112 -20.76 1.16 -1.33
CA SER A 112 -21.54 1.01 -2.56
C SER A 112 -22.08 -0.41 -2.78
N GLY A 113 -21.57 -1.43 -2.05
CA GLY A 113 -21.91 -2.83 -2.22
C GLY A 113 -21.14 -3.53 -3.37
N LEU A 114 -20.27 -2.82 -4.08
CA LEU A 114 -19.49 -3.39 -5.20
C LEU A 114 -18.40 -4.37 -4.73
N ALA A 115 -18.03 -4.32 -3.45
CA ALA A 115 -17.03 -5.19 -2.84
C ALA A 115 -17.61 -6.43 -2.17
N ASP A 116 -18.93 -6.61 -2.11
CA ASP A 116 -19.58 -7.73 -1.41
C ASP A 116 -19.10 -9.08 -1.95
N GLY A 117 -18.71 -9.97 -1.04
CA GLY A 117 -18.14 -11.28 -1.37
C GLY A 117 -16.70 -11.26 -1.91
N ARG A 118 -16.10 -10.08 -2.10
CA ARG A 118 -14.75 -9.92 -2.65
C ARG A 118 -13.71 -9.65 -1.57
N GLU A 119 -12.44 -9.84 -1.92
CA GLU A 119 -11.30 -9.48 -1.10
C GLU A 119 -10.82 -8.09 -1.50
N ILE A 120 -10.69 -7.17 -0.55
CA ILE A 120 -10.22 -5.80 -0.81
C ILE A 120 -9.08 -5.42 0.13
N THR A 121 -8.31 -4.43 -0.30
CA THR A 121 -7.23 -3.83 0.48
C THR A 121 -7.60 -2.40 0.85
N THR A 122 -7.24 -1.99 2.06
CA THR A 122 -7.35 -0.61 2.55
C THR A 122 -6.08 -0.22 3.29
N HIS A 123 -6.00 1.01 3.77
CA HIS A 123 -4.93 1.42 4.67
C HIS A 123 -4.98 0.56 5.95
N TRP A 124 -3.83 0.02 6.37
CA TRP A 124 -3.71 -0.92 7.49
C TRP A 124 -4.43 -0.46 8.76
N SER A 125 -4.30 0.85 9.12
CA SER A 125 -4.92 1.40 10.33
C SER A 125 -6.44 1.44 10.30
N ALA A 126 -7.07 1.22 9.14
CA ALA A 126 -8.52 1.23 8.95
C ALA A 126 -9.08 -0.17 8.66
N ALA A 127 -8.23 -1.18 8.48
CA ALA A 127 -8.65 -2.49 8.01
C ALA A 127 -9.62 -3.20 8.98
N ALA A 128 -9.30 -3.22 10.27
CA ALA A 128 -10.15 -3.86 11.28
C ALA A 128 -11.52 -3.17 11.42
N GLU A 129 -11.55 -1.85 11.29
CA GLU A 129 -12.79 -1.08 11.35
C GLU A 129 -13.65 -1.30 10.11
N LEU A 130 -13.02 -1.30 8.91
CA LEU A 130 -13.70 -1.58 7.64
C LEU A 130 -14.33 -2.98 7.64
N ALA A 131 -13.60 -3.99 8.12
CA ALA A 131 -14.09 -5.36 8.20
C ALA A 131 -15.32 -5.49 9.13
N ARG A 132 -15.32 -4.75 10.24
CA ARG A 132 -16.47 -4.71 11.15
C ARG A 132 -17.68 -3.98 10.56
N ALA A 133 -17.42 -2.88 9.84
CA ALA A 133 -18.49 -2.08 9.23
C ALA A 133 -19.15 -2.78 8.03
N TYR A 134 -18.39 -3.57 7.30
CA TYR A 134 -18.85 -4.27 6.08
C TYR A 134 -18.51 -5.76 6.12
N PRO A 135 -19.24 -6.57 6.89
CA PRO A 135 -18.92 -7.99 7.09
C PRO A 135 -19.06 -8.86 5.83
N ALA A 136 -19.74 -8.37 4.79
CA ALA A 136 -19.80 -9.04 3.49
C ALA A 136 -18.48 -8.96 2.70
N VAL A 137 -17.52 -8.14 3.15
CA VAL A 137 -16.26 -7.87 2.47
C VAL A 137 -15.10 -8.54 3.21
N ARG A 138 -14.19 -9.20 2.49
CA ARG A 138 -12.96 -9.75 3.06
C ARG A 138 -11.84 -8.71 2.97
N VAL A 139 -11.44 -8.15 4.11
CA VAL A 139 -10.43 -7.08 4.16
C VAL A 139 -9.03 -7.64 4.39
N ARG A 140 -8.08 -7.30 3.50
CA ARG A 140 -6.66 -7.62 3.60
C ARG A 140 -5.86 -6.37 4.00
N ALA A 141 -5.22 -6.43 5.16
CA ALA A 141 -4.35 -5.35 5.66
C ALA A 141 -2.87 -5.56 5.27
N ASP A 142 -2.53 -6.75 4.81
CA ASP A 142 -1.16 -7.21 4.58
C ASP A 142 -0.71 -7.13 3.11
N THR A 143 -1.53 -6.57 2.23
CA THR A 143 -1.23 -6.41 0.79
C THR A 143 -1.22 -4.94 0.40
N LEU A 144 -0.48 -4.58 -0.66
CA LEU A 144 -0.47 -3.22 -1.18
C LEU A 144 -1.71 -2.91 -2.01
N TRP A 145 -2.21 -3.89 -2.78
CA TRP A 145 -3.48 -3.80 -3.50
C TRP A 145 -4.04 -5.18 -3.81
N SER A 146 -5.35 -5.22 -3.98
CA SER A 146 -6.12 -6.33 -4.52
C SER A 146 -6.64 -5.93 -5.91
N ASP A 147 -6.51 -6.81 -6.90
CA ASP A 147 -6.93 -6.58 -8.28
C ASP A 147 -7.84 -7.71 -8.74
N HIS A 148 -9.10 -7.40 -9.07
CA HIS A 148 -10.11 -8.30 -9.62
C HIS A 148 -10.45 -7.96 -11.08
N GLY A 149 -9.66 -7.09 -11.73
CA GLY A 149 -9.90 -6.59 -13.08
C GLY A 149 -10.88 -5.42 -13.12
N ASP A 150 -12.11 -5.63 -12.73
CA ASP A 150 -13.19 -4.64 -12.68
C ASP A 150 -13.21 -3.81 -11.37
N LEU A 151 -12.64 -4.35 -10.30
CA LEU A 151 -12.55 -3.73 -8.99
C LEU A 151 -11.12 -3.85 -8.45
N ILE A 152 -10.52 -2.71 -8.14
CA ILE A 152 -9.15 -2.65 -7.61
C ILE A 152 -9.15 -1.78 -6.36
N THR A 153 -8.47 -2.23 -5.31
CA THR A 153 -8.33 -1.44 -4.08
C THR A 153 -6.90 -1.46 -3.58
N SER A 154 -6.45 -0.39 -2.93
CA SER A 154 -5.06 -0.30 -2.46
C SER A 154 -4.92 0.27 -1.05
N ALA A 155 -3.76 -0.01 -0.44
CA ALA A 155 -3.36 0.46 0.87
C ALA A 155 -3.22 2.00 1.00
N GLY A 156 -3.08 2.69 -0.11
CA GLY A 156 -3.01 4.16 -0.12
C GLY A 156 -1.63 4.76 0.13
N VAL A 157 -1.56 6.08 0.19
CA VAL A 157 -0.32 6.87 0.31
C VAL A 157 0.68 6.45 -0.78
N ALA A 158 1.88 5.99 -0.44
CA ALA A 158 2.87 5.53 -1.41
C ALA A 158 2.38 4.32 -2.22
N ALA A 159 1.62 3.40 -1.62
CA ALA A 159 1.03 2.26 -2.32
C ALA A 159 -0.05 2.65 -3.35
N ALA A 160 -0.66 3.83 -3.22
CA ALA A 160 -1.56 4.36 -4.24
C ALA A 160 -0.81 4.69 -5.55
N LEU A 161 0.41 5.24 -5.45
CA LEU A 161 1.29 5.45 -6.61
C LEU A 161 1.66 4.13 -7.29
N ASP A 162 2.04 3.11 -6.49
CA ASP A 162 2.37 1.78 -7.00
C ASP A 162 1.16 1.12 -7.69
N CYS A 163 -0.04 1.26 -7.11
CA CYS A 163 -1.29 0.78 -7.70
C CYS A 163 -1.61 1.49 -9.02
N CYS A 164 -1.46 2.81 -9.08
CA CYS A 164 -1.64 3.57 -10.33
C CYS A 164 -0.59 3.16 -11.39
N LEU A 165 0.67 2.92 -11.02
CA LEU A 165 1.70 2.36 -11.91
C LEU A 165 1.35 0.95 -12.40
N HIS A 166 0.75 0.11 -11.54
CA HIS A 166 0.23 -1.20 -11.91
C HIS A 166 -0.86 -1.07 -12.99
N LEU A 167 -1.78 -0.12 -12.83
CA LEU A 167 -2.81 0.17 -13.85
C LEU A 167 -2.20 0.61 -15.17
N VAL A 168 -1.22 1.54 -15.16
CA VAL A 168 -0.50 1.95 -16.38
C VAL A 168 0.20 0.75 -17.03
N ARG A 169 0.79 -0.15 -16.24
CA ARG A 169 1.42 -1.37 -16.77
C ARG A 169 0.41 -2.31 -17.41
N SER A 170 -0.73 -2.50 -16.79
CA SER A 170 -1.83 -3.32 -17.31
C SER A 170 -2.39 -2.74 -18.62
N ASP A 171 -2.56 -1.43 -18.68
CA ASP A 171 -3.19 -0.73 -19.81
C ASP A 171 -2.25 -0.50 -21.00
N LEU A 172 -0.97 -0.19 -20.76
CA LEU A 172 -0.02 0.31 -21.77
C LEU A 172 1.29 -0.49 -21.82
N GLY A 173 1.45 -1.48 -20.94
CA GLY A 173 2.64 -2.33 -20.87
C GLY A 173 3.77 -1.79 -20.01
N SER A 174 4.76 -2.67 -19.78
CA SER A 174 5.86 -2.43 -18.83
C SER A 174 6.76 -1.26 -19.19
N ARG A 175 6.93 -0.94 -20.49
CA ARG A 175 7.77 0.18 -20.94
C ARG A 175 7.26 1.51 -20.42
N HIS A 176 5.98 1.82 -20.65
CA HIS A 176 5.36 3.07 -20.19
C HIS A 176 5.36 3.18 -18.67
N ALA A 177 5.06 2.09 -17.95
CA ALA A 177 5.11 2.08 -16.50
C ALA A 177 6.53 2.32 -15.95
N THR A 178 7.56 1.79 -16.61
CA THR A 178 8.96 2.00 -16.20
C THR A 178 9.43 3.44 -16.47
N GLU A 179 9.10 3.99 -17.63
CA GLU A 179 9.40 5.38 -17.98
C GLU A 179 8.74 6.36 -16.99
N LEU A 180 7.48 6.12 -16.66
CA LEU A 180 6.74 6.91 -15.69
C LEU A 180 7.32 6.78 -14.28
N ALA A 181 7.64 5.56 -13.82
CA ALA A 181 8.26 5.33 -12.52
C ALA A 181 9.59 6.10 -12.39
N ARG A 182 10.41 6.12 -13.45
CA ARG A 182 11.66 6.92 -13.48
C ARG A 182 11.37 8.43 -13.36
N ALA A 183 10.37 8.93 -14.09
CA ALA A 183 9.99 10.34 -14.04
C ALA A 183 9.44 10.76 -12.67
N LEU A 184 8.84 9.84 -11.92
CA LEU A 184 8.31 10.03 -10.58
C LEU A 184 9.32 9.66 -9.47
N VAL A 185 10.54 9.23 -9.84
CA VAL A 185 11.58 8.74 -8.90
C VAL A 185 11.07 7.60 -8.00
N LEU A 186 10.29 6.70 -8.60
CA LEU A 186 9.72 5.54 -7.93
C LEU A 186 10.43 4.26 -8.35
N ALA A 187 10.36 3.23 -7.51
CA ALA A 187 10.78 1.90 -7.90
C ALA A 187 9.92 1.41 -9.08
N PRO A 188 10.52 0.85 -10.15
CA PRO A 188 9.77 0.50 -11.36
C PRO A 188 8.75 -0.63 -11.15
N HIS A 189 8.87 -1.38 -10.07
CA HIS A 189 7.95 -2.46 -9.73
C HIS A 189 7.93 -2.74 -8.22
N ARG A 190 6.71 -2.72 -7.64
CA ARG A 190 6.39 -3.36 -6.37
C ARG A 190 5.26 -4.36 -6.61
N SER A 191 5.29 -5.50 -5.93
CA SER A 191 4.21 -6.49 -6.03
C SER A 191 3.02 -6.05 -5.16
N GLY A 192 1.80 -6.20 -5.65
CA GLY A 192 0.58 -5.98 -4.86
C GLY A 192 0.50 -6.87 -3.62
N SER A 193 1.06 -8.07 -3.69
CA SER A 193 1.16 -9.00 -2.56
C SER A 193 2.23 -8.63 -1.52
N GLN A 194 3.00 -7.55 -1.74
CA GLN A 194 3.95 -7.07 -0.75
C GLN A 194 3.21 -6.48 0.44
N ALA A 195 3.65 -6.83 1.66
CA ALA A 195 3.05 -6.30 2.88
C ALA A 195 3.17 -4.77 2.98
N GLN A 196 2.13 -4.14 3.51
CA GLN A 196 2.18 -2.74 3.94
C GLN A 196 3.23 -2.61 5.05
N TYR A 197 3.89 -1.44 5.15
CA TYR A 197 4.70 -1.14 6.31
C TYR A 197 3.77 -0.96 7.51
N ILE A 198 3.69 -1.98 8.35
CA ILE A 198 2.96 -1.93 9.61
C ILE A 198 4.01 -1.66 10.68
N PRO A 199 4.00 -0.50 11.38
CA PRO A 199 4.78 -0.34 12.60
C PRO A 199 4.44 -1.52 13.53
N ILE A 200 5.40 -2.01 14.31
CA ILE A 200 5.16 -3.08 15.28
C ILE A 200 3.95 -2.66 16.12
N ALA A 201 2.78 -3.20 15.79
CA ALA A 201 1.60 -3.00 16.61
C ALA A 201 1.87 -3.70 17.95
N VAL A 202 1.82 -2.95 19.03
CA VAL A 202 1.62 -3.54 20.37
C VAL A 202 0.31 -4.33 20.26
N PRO A 203 0.27 -5.62 20.58
CA PRO A 203 -0.89 -6.47 20.35
C PRO A 203 -2.07 -5.99 21.18
N GLU A 204 -3.07 -5.39 20.56
CA GLU A 204 -4.43 -5.40 21.09
C GLU A 204 -5.13 -6.63 20.50
N ALA A 205 -5.39 -7.61 21.36
CA ALA A 205 -6.07 -8.88 21.13
C ALA A 205 -5.40 -9.81 20.08
N ILE A 206 -4.83 -10.87 20.54
CA ILE A 206 -4.32 -12.00 19.78
C ILE A 206 -5.53 -12.67 19.12
N ASP A 207 -5.64 -12.51 17.80
CA ASP A 207 -6.47 -13.41 17.00
C ASP A 207 -5.87 -14.81 17.14
N ASP A 208 -6.70 -15.83 17.31
CA ASP A 208 -6.28 -17.22 17.60
C ASP A 208 -5.58 -17.90 16.38
N ASP A 209 -4.97 -17.11 15.47
CA ASP A 209 -4.25 -17.62 14.31
C ASP A 209 -2.82 -18.06 14.70
N PRO A 210 -2.52 -19.37 14.64
CA PRO A 210 -1.21 -19.91 14.98
C PRO A 210 -0.06 -19.32 14.12
N ILE A 211 -0.33 -18.84 12.90
CA ILE A 211 0.68 -18.20 12.05
C ILE A 211 1.04 -16.82 12.61
N GLU A 212 0.06 -16.05 13.08
CA GLU A 212 0.30 -14.74 13.69
C GLU A 212 1.11 -14.90 14.99
N HIS A 213 0.78 -15.88 15.82
CA HIS A 213 1.59 -16.21 17.02
C HIS A 213 3.04 -16.52 16.67
N ALA A 214 3.27 -17.32 15.63
CA ALA A 214 4.62 -17.63 15.17
C ALA A 214 5.36 -16.40 14.62
N MET A 215 4.66 -15.49 13.95
CA MET A 215 5.24 -14.23 13.45
C MET A 215 5.61 -13.29 14.60
N VAL A 216 4.76 -13.15 15.61
CA VAL A 216 5.04 -12.36 16.82
C VAL A 216 6.25 -12.95 17.55
N TRP A 217 6.28 -14.25 17.76
CA TRP A 217 7.40 -14.94 18.37
C TRP A 217 8.72 -14.67 17.61
N ALA A 218 8.74 -14.81 16.30
CA ALA A 218 9.93 -14.58 15.50
C ALA A 218 10.43 -13.12 15.57
N ARG A 219 9.54 -12.14 15.68
CA ARG A 219 9.92 -10.73 15.85
C ARG A 219 10.62 -10.44 17.18
N THR A 220 10.28 -11.17 18.23
CA THR A 220 10.91 -11.03 19.56
C THR A 220 12.19 -11.84 19.72
N HIS A 221 12.55 -12.69 18.73
CA HIS A 221 13.71 -13.59 18.74
C HIS A 221 14.57 -13.44 17.46
N LEU A 222 14.62 -12.21 16.89
CA LEU A 222 15.31 -11.96 15.60
C LEU A 222 16.81 -12.26 15.66
N ASP A 223 17.43 -12.02 16.79
CA ASP A 223 18.85 -12.26 17.08
C ASP A 223 19.20 -13.75 17.23
N GLU A 224 18.20 -14.60 17.43
CA GLU A 224 18.40 -16.03 17.57
C GLU A 224 18.50 -16.76 16.23
N GLY A 225 19.12 -17.94 16.25
CA GLY A 225 19.20 -18.85 15.12
C GLY A 225 17.86 -19.57 14.87
N ILE A 226 16.87 -18.88 14.34
CA ILE A 226 15.54 -19.45 14.06
C ILE A 226 15.66 -20.45 12.90
N ASP A 227 15.56 -21.74 13.20
CA ASP A 227 15.35 -22.78 12.20
C ASP A 227 13.86 -22.95 11.88
N LEU A 228 13.55 -23.41 10.66
CA LEU A 228 12.18 -23.49 10.18
C LEU A 228 11.35 -24.55 10.92
N ASP A 229 11.97 -25.59 11.45
CA ASP A 229 11.26 -26.67 12.17
C ASP A 229 10.88 -26.22 13.58
N SER A 230 11.79 -25.52 14.28
CA SER A 230 11.49 -24.92 15.59
C SER A 230 10.40 -23.85 15.45
N TRP A 231 10.47 -23.03 14.42
CA TRP A 231 9.47 -21.99 14.16
C TRP A 231 8.09 -22.57 13.81
N ALA A 232 8.02 -23.65 13.01
CA ALA A 232 6.77 -24.34 12.74
C ALA A 232 6.13 -24.95 14.02
N ARG A 233 6.94 -25.40 14.99
CA ARG A 233 6.47 -25.88 16.28
C ARG A 233 5.79 -24.80 17.11
N THR A 234 6.20 -23.53 17.03
CA THR A 234 5.50 -22.44 17.74
C THR A 234 4.06 -22.25 17.25
N ALA A 235 3.80 -22.64 16.00
CA ALA A 235 2.45 -22.65 15.41
C ALA A 235 1.75 -24.02 15.56
N LEU A 236 2.32 -24.98 16.27
CA LEU A 236 1.82 -26.37 16.40
C LEU A 236 1.61 -27.06 15.03
N MET A 237 2.50 -26.78 14.07
CA MET A 237 2.39 -27.28 12.69
C MET A 237 3.64 -28.06 12.27
N SER A 238 3.46 -28.97 11.30
CA SER A 238 4.59 -29.52 10.54
C SER A 238 5.21 -28.43 9.66
N ARG A 239 6.51 -28.51 9.39
CA ARG A 239 7.23 -27.59 8.48
C ARG A 239 6.51 -27.36 7.15
N ARG A 240 5.97 -28.42 6.53
CA ARG A 240 5.23 -28.35 5.26
C ARG A 240 3.95 -27.53 5.40
N THR A 241 3.16 -27.81 6.43
CA THR A 241 1.91 -27.09 6.70
C THR A 241 2.17 -25.64 7.04
N PHE A 242 3.16 -25.39 7.89
CA PHE A 242 3.58 -24.05 8.26
C PHE A 242 4.01 -23.24 7.05
N THR A 243 4.93 -23.75 6.21
CA THR A 243 5.42 -23.04 5.02
C THR A 243 4.29 -22.68 4.04
N ARG A 244 3.35 -23.60 3.84
CA ARG A 244 2.18 -23.35 2.97
C ARG A 244 1.29 -22.27 3.56
N ARG A 245 0.80 -22.42 4.81
CA ARG A 245 -0.10 -21.47 5.46
C ARG A 245 0.57 -20.10 5.65
N PHE A 246 1.86 -20.08 5.97
CA PHE A 246 2.62 -18.85 6.08
C PHE A 246 2.66 -18.09 4.74
N ARG A 247 2.90 -18.80 3.63
CA ARG A 247 2.87 -18.21 2.29
C ARG A 247 1.47 -17.73 1.91
N ASP A 248 0.46 -18.53 2.19
CA ASP A 248 -0.94 -18.18 1.93
C ASP A 248 -1.34 -16.91 2.71
N ARG A 249 -0.83 -16.75 3.93
CA ARG A 249 -1.10 -15.62 4.82
C ARG A 249 -0.28 -14.37 4.51
N THR A 250 1.00 -14.51 4.16
CA THR A 250 1.96 -13.40 4.04
C THR A 250 2.40 -13.10 2.60
N GLY A 251 2.07 -13.94 1.65
CA GLY A 251 2.53 -13.84 0.25
C GLY A 251 4.02 -14.18 0.05
N SER A 252 4.77 -14.49 1.12
CA SER A 252 6.20 -14.76 1.07
C SER A 252 6.59 -16.03 1.82
N SER A 253 7.76 -16.60 1.52
CA SER A 253 8.24 -17.73 2.33
C SER A 253 8.63 -17.26 3.73
N PRO A 254 8.56 -18.14 4.77
CA PRO A 254 8.98 -17.79 6.13
C PRO A 254 10.40 -17.24 6.20
N GLN A 255 11.33 -17.82 5.46
CA GLN A 255 12.73 -17.37 5.43
C GLN A 255 12.90 -15.98 4.79
N GLN A 256 12.20 -15.70 3.70
CA GLN A 256 12.21 -14.37 3.08
C GLN A 256 11.61 -13.31 4.00
N TRP A 257 10.51 -13.65 4.66
CA TRP A 257 9.88 -12.77 5.62
C TRP A 257 10.81 -12.49 6.82
N LEU A 258 11.42 -13.52 7.40
CA LEU A 258 12.36 -13.39 8.52
C LEU A 258 13.57 -12.52 8.13
N LEU A 259 14.15 -12.73 6.95
CA LEU A 259 15.24 -11.91 6.45
C LEU A 259 14.82 -10.43 6.34
N GLN A 260 13.60 -10.16 5.89
CA GLN A 260 13.09 -8.79 5.80
C GLN A 260 12.93 -8.16 7.19
N GLN A 261 12.43 -8.91 8.20
CA GLN A 261 12.35 -8.41 9.57
C GLN A 261 13.73 -8.08 10.14
N ARG A 262 14.71 -8.95 9.94
CA ARG A 262 16.10 -8.75 10.36
C ARG A 262 16.73 -7.52 9.71
N LEU A 263 16.50 -7.31 8.42
CA LEU A 263 16.98 -6.12 7.71
C LEU A 263 16.31 -4.83 8.22
N ASN A 264 15.02 -4.87 8.52
CA ASN A 264 14.30 -3.74 9.08
C ASN A 264 14.83 -3.40 10.49
N HIS A 265 15.11 -4.42 11.31
CA HIS A 265 15.71 -4.23 12.63
C HIS A 265 17.14 -3.65 12.52
N ALA A 266 17.96 -4.17 11.62
CA ALA A 266 19.29 -3.63 11.34
C ALA A 266 19.25 -2.15 10.92
N ARG A 267 18.28 -1.77 10.07
CA ARG A 267 18.07 -0.36 9.69
C ARG A 267 17.78 0.50 10.90
N LEU A 268 16.84 0.08 11.75
CA LEU A 268 16.50 0.81 12.96
C LEU A 268 17.73 1.03 13.86
N LEU A 269 18.54 -0.01 14.07
CA LEU A 269 19.77 0.08 14.84
C LEU A 269 20.80 1.02 14.21
N LEU A 270 20.96 0.99 12.88
CA LEU A 270 21.83 1.90 12.14
C LEU A 270 21.42 3.36 12.26
N GLU A 271 20.13 3.64 12.33
CA GLU A 271 19.54 4.97 12.39
C GLU A 271 19.51 5.53 13.82
N SER A 272 19.34 4.67 14.83
CA SER A 272 19.09 5.07 16.23
C SER A 272 20.27 4.86 17.18
N THR A 273 21.31 4.09 16.79
CA THR A 273 22.44 3.76 17.69
C THR A 273 23.80 4.02 17.07
N ASP A 274 24.85 4.09 17.93
CA ASP A 274 26.27 4.17 17.56
C ASP A 274 26.96 2.80 17.50
N GLU A 275 26.22 1.71 17.62
CA GLU A 275 26.76 0.37 17.69
C GLU A 275 27.59 -0.01 16.46
N THR A 276 28.55 -0.91 16.67
CA THR A 276 29.42 -1.43 15.59
C THR A 276 28.63 -2.23 14.59
N MET A 277 29.16 -2.39 13.37
CA MET A 277 28.49 -3.20 12.34
C MET A 277 28.39 -4.67 12.74
N GLU A 278 29.36 -5.16 13.52
CA GLU A 278 29.39 -6.50 14.07
C GLU A 278 28.26 -6.70 15.08
N ARG A 279 28.06 -5.73 15.96
CA ARG A 279 27.00 -5.77 16.97
C ARG A 279 25.61 -5.65 16.35
N ILE A 280 25.43 -4.73 15.41
CA ILE A 280 24.18 -4.61 14.66
C ILE A 280 23.85 -5.90 13.90
N ALA A 281 24.85 -6.53 13.28
CA ALA A 281 24.65 -7.80 12.59
C ALA A 281 24.21 -8.92 13.53
N ALA A 282 24.78 -8.98 14.73
CA ALA A 282 24.41 -9.95 15.76
C ALA A 282 22.99 -9.68 16.29
N GLU A 283 22.72 -8.46 16.76
CA GLU A 283 21.42 -8.07 17.35
C GLU A 283 20.26 -8.15 16.36
N SER A 284 20.53 -7.92 15.07
CA SER A 284 19.52 -8.08 14.03
C SER A 284 19.34 -9.51 13.52
N GLY A 285 20.13 -10.48 14.05
CA GLY A 285 20.08 -11.87 13.62
C GLY A 285 20.65 -12.14 12.23
N LEU A 286 21.41 -11.19 11.65
CA LEU A 286 22.13 -11.39 10.40
C LEU A 286 23.51 -12.05 10.62
N GLY A 287 23.91 -12.26 11.86
CA GLY A 287 25.09 -13.00 12.32
C GLY A 287 26.39 -12.22 12.17
N THR A 288 26.85 -11.94 10.96
CA THR A 288 28.14 -11.27 10.72
C THR A 288 27.97 -9.95 9.95
N ALA A 289 28.92 -9.02 10.15
CA ALA A 289 28.95 -7.77 9.36
C ALA A 289 29.07 -8.01 7.85
N VAL A 290 29.64 -9.13 7.43
CA VAL A 290 29.72 -9.54 6.02
C VAL A 290 28.32 -9.86 5.49
N ASN A 291 27.56 -10.67 6.21
CA ASN A 291 26.19 -11.01 5.86
C ASN A 291 25.27 -9.77 5.89
N LEU A 292 25.43 -8.91 6.90
CA LEU A 292 24.73 -7.62 6.96
C LEU A 292 24.97 -6.80 5.70
N ARG A 293 26.24 -6.60 5.29
CA ARG A 293 26.60 -5.84 4.07
C ARG A 293 26.01 -6.48 2.82
N HIS A 294 26.12 -7.81 2.70
CA HIS A 294 25.61 -8.56 1.55
C HIS A 294 24.09 -8.40 1.38
N HIS A 295 23.34 -8.71 2.43
CA HIS A 295 21.87 -8.63 2.39
C HIS A 295 21.38 -7.19 2.26
N PHE A 296 22.04 -6.24 2.94
CA PHE A 296 21.70 -4.84 2.87
C PHE A 296 21.89 -4.27 1.46
N HIS A 297 23.03 -4.56 0.83
CA HIS A 297 23.29 -4.14 -0.55
C HIS A 297 22.32 -4.78 -1.55
N ARG A 298 22.08 -6.08 -1.41
CA ARG A 298 21.17 -6.83 -2.30
C ARG A 298 19.73 -6.35 -2.24
N GLN A 299 19.24 -5.98 -1.06
CA GLN A 299 17.83 -5.60 -0.86
C GLN A 299 17.58 -4.09 -0.96
N LEU A 300 18.57 -3.27 -0.57
CA LEU A 300 18.43 -1.82 -0.45
C LEU A 300 19.33 -1.02 -1.42
N GLY A 301 20.19 -1.69 -2.18
CA GLY A 301 21.07 -1.05 -3.16
C GLY A 301 22.18 -0.17 -2.57
N THR A 302 22.36 -0.16 -1.22
CA THR A 302 23.34 0.68 -0.53
C THR A 302 24.07 -0.09 0.55
N SER A 303 25.17 0.47 1.08
CA SER A 303 25.87 -0.14 2.22
C SER A 303 25.28 0.31 3.56
N PRO A 304 25.40 -0.52 4.63
CA PRO A 304 24.98 -0.12 5.98
C PRO A 304 25.66 1.16 6.46
N ALA A 305 26.93 1.35 6.17
CA ALA A 305 27.69 2.56 6.53
C ALA A 305 27.17 3.81 5.81
N THR A 306 26.89 3.71 4.51
CA THR A 306 26.32 4.79 3.72
C THR A 306 24.92 5.14 4.26
N HIS A 307 24.09 4.14 4.54
CA HIS A 307 22.77 4.33 5.12
C HIS A 307 22.86 5.09 6.45
N ARG A 308 23.70 4.66 7.40
CA ARG A 308 23.93 5.37 8.66
C ARG A 308 24.32 6.83 8.45
N SER A 309 25.26 7.11 7.54
CA SER A 309 25.75 8.47 7.31
C SER A 309 24.67 9.42 6.78
N LEU A 310 23.78 8.92 5.93
CA LEU A 310 22.68 9.71 5.37
C LEU A 310 21.67 10.13 6.45
N PHE A 311 21.28 9.21 7.33
CA PHE A 311 20.28 9.48 8.37
C PHE A 311 20.83 10.33 9.52
N ARG A 312 22.12 10.23 9.85
CA ARG A 312 22.74 11.08 10.87
C ARG A 312 22.94 12.53 10.44
N ARG A 313 23.28 12.79 9.18
CA ARG A 313 23.34 14.16 8.65
C ARG A 313 21.96 14.83 8.72
N ALA A 314 20.89 14.09 8.48
CA ALA A 314 19.52 14.60 8.60
C ALA A 314 19.16 14.97 10.05
N ALA A 315 19.56 14.16 11.05
CA ALA A 315 19.27 14.38 12.46
C ALA A 315 20.04 15.57 13.07
N VAL A 316 21.23 15.91 12.56
CA VAL A 316 22.00 17.09 12.99
C VAL A 316 21.42 18.37 12.43
N ASN A 317 20.97 18.38 11.17
CA ASN A 317 20.39 19.55 10.52
C ASN A 317 18.95 19.88 11.01
N SER A 318 18.28 18.98 11.71
CA SER A 318 16.94 19.22 12.29
C SER A 318 16.99 19.81 13.71
N ARG A 319 18.20 19.98 14.31
CA ARG A 319 18.42 20.55 15.64
C ARG A 319 19.11 21.94 15.59
N SER A 320 19.39 22.43 14.41
CA SER A 320 19.85 23.78 14.12
C SER A 320 18.73 24.61 13.50
#